data_eeb46c504c68e5cc152aad39fd6d8091
#
_entry.id   eeb46c504c68e5cc152aad39fd6d8091
#
_cell.length_a   1.000
_cell.length_b   1.000
_cell.length_c   1.000
_cell.angle_alpha   90.00
_cell.angle_beta   90.00
_cell.angle_gamma   90.00
#
_symmetry.space_group_name_H-M   'P 1'
#
loop_
_entity.id
_entity.type
_entity.pdbx_description
1 polymer ?
#
loop_
_entity_poly.entity_id
_entity_poly.type
_entity_poly.pdbx_seq_one_letter_code
_entity_poly.pdbx_strand_id
1 'polypeptide(L)'
;GAVAPVVPALVGGARIAKGLMEPVVAPNRTAARVLSQFADDPDALAKAAMNAREIIPGSKPTLAQAAMQPGISTLERSMANQPGPLQKALSDRVLEQNAARKSFLDDMAGADGRLDFQKAARSATAEEQYAKAFAEVPEDSAWIKGELKKLGQRPAFAEALKEGQTMAADSGIKVSIKNPENATQILHFTKMALDDKIEAAVRAGNGNRSRALIDTRDKLVSLMESKGFSPSYREARDTFKQMSGPINEMETAAALRSKLIPAIEDGVDAPARMNPNSFAAEVRKRSDDIARMSPDFQGKLGNLSEDIGRKVRAEGMGKPTGSPTAQYLTAQNLMRQVAGPMGLPQGFADKAAQTVMATPVVGSALSWATKGAEARVQAQLAEMLMNPKTAAAALEALQKNPALAAVASKSPQIAALMSRAGSVQNALTPYAPGLMAGGMFAANR
;
A
#
# COMPACT_ATOMS: atom_id res chain seq x y z
N GLY A 1 12.78 -0.69 78.13
CA GLY A 1 13.30 -1.15 76.91
C GLY A 1 12.30 -0.85 75.75
N ALA A 2 12.58 0.17 74.99
CA ALA A 2 11.75 0.49 73.79
C ALA A 2 12.29 -0.31 72.61
N VAL A 3 11.46 -1.16 72.02
CA VAL A 3 11.73 -1.82 70.76
C VAL A 3 11.29 -0.92 69.66
N ALA A 4 12.25 -0.35 68.95
CA ALA A 4 12.00 0.49 67.77
C ALA A 4 11.50 -0.36 66.56
N PRO A 5 10.55 0.13 65.76
CA PRO A 5 10.05 -0.61 64.61
C PRO A 5 11.04 -0.52 63.47
N VAL A 6 11.83 -1.57 63.26
CA VAL A 6 12.80 -1.71 62.15
C VAL A 6 12.16 -2.17 60.83
N VAL A 7 10.87 -2.50 60.84
CA VAL A 7 10.17 -3.16 59.73
C VAL A 7 9.88 -2.28 58.50
N PRO A 8 9.57 -0.97 58.56
CA PRO A 8 9.26 -0.18 57.35
C PRO A 8 10.44 0.09 56.41
N ALA A 9 11.66 0.22 56.97
CA ALA A 9 12.84 0.56 56.17
C ALA A 9 13.33 -0.63 55.28
N LEU A 10 13.19 -1.86 55.79
CA LEU A 10 13.58 -3.06 55.00
C LEU A 10 12.61 -3.36 53.86
N VAL A 11 11.31 -3.13 54.05
CA VAL A 11 10.33 -3.33 52.95
C VAL A 11 10.48 -2.28 51.85
N GLY A 12 10.81 -1.04 52.24
CA GLY A 12 11.12 0.03 51.29
C GLY A 12 12.40 -0.27 50.49
N GLY A 13 13.46 -0.69 51.16
CA GLY A 13 14.75 -1.07 50.54
C GLY A 13 14.64 -2.24 49.59
N ALA A 14 13.86 -3.28 49.90
CA ALA A 14 13.64 -4.41 49.02
C ALA A 14 12.85 -4.05 47.76
N ARG A 15 11.89 -3.14 47.86
CA ARG A 15 11.13 -2.62 46.68
C ARG A 15 12.01 -1.75 45.79
N ILE A 16 12.85 -0.93 46.36
CA ILE A 16 13.82 -0.08 45.61
C ILE A 16 14.85 -0.98 44.93
N ALA A 17 15.43 -1.97 45.62
CA ALA A 17 16.36 -2.91 45.03
C ALA A 17 15.75 -3.73 43.89
N LYS A 18 14.47 -4.14 44.03
CA LYS A 18 13.75 -4.85 42.96
C LYS A 18 13.54 -3.96 41.71
N GLY A 19 13.16 -2.69 41.88
CA GLY A 19 13.01 -1.73 40.80
C GLY A 19 14.32 -1.44 40.06
N LEU A 20 15.42 -1.35 40.80
CA LEU A 20 16.77 -1.16 40.24
C LEU A 20 17.29 -2.36 39.44
N MET A 21 16.91 -3.58 39.85
CA MET A 21 17.36 -4.81 39.20
C MET A 21 16.45 -5.27 38.06
N GLU A 22 15.23 -4.78 37.96
CA GLU A 22 14.25 -5.22 36.96
C GLU A 22 14.72 -5.07 35.52
N PRO A 23 15.35 -3.94 35.09
CA PRO A 23 15.92 -3.82 33.75
C PRO A 23 17.03 -4.82 33.45
N VAL A 24 17.75 -5.27 34.50
CA VAL A 24 18.83 -6.25 34.37
C VAL A 24 18.27 -7.66 34.26
N VAL A 25 17.26 -7.99 35.09
CA VAL A 25 16.70 -9.34 35.25
C VAL A 25 15.56 -9.62 34.27
N ALA A 26 14.78 -8.61 33.88
CA ALA A 26 13.61 -8.73 33.04
C ALA A 26 13.48 -7.60 32.02
N PRO A 27 14.43 -7.47 31.07
CA PRO A 27 14.42 -6.39 30.06
C PRO A 27 13.15 -6.40 29.21
N ASN A 28 12.57 -7.57 28.93
CA ASN A 28 11.34 -7.71 28.17
C ASN A 28 10.13 -7.06 28.88
N ARG A 29 10.03 -7.19 30.19
CA ARG A 29 8.97 -6.55 30.98
C ARG A 29 9.10 -5.04 30.97
N THR A 30 10.33 -4.53 31.07
CA THR A 30 10.60 -3.11 31.01
C THR A 30 10.26 -2.55 29.62
N ALA A 31 10.65 -3.24 28.56
CA ALA A 31 10.30 -2.87 27.20
C ALA A 31 8.77 -2.89 26.94
N ALA A 32 8.05 -3.92 27.42
CA ALA A 32 6.60 -3.99 27.35
C ALA A 32 5.90 -2.85 28.11
N ARG A 33 6.45 -2.44 29.26
CA ARG A 33 5.96 -1.28 30.03
C ARG A 33 6.15 0.02 29.26
N VAL A 34 7.28 0.20 28.58
CA VAL A 34 7.51 1.35 27.68
C VAL A 34 6.45 1.38 26.59
N LEU A 35 6.23 0.26 25.90
CA LEU A 35 5.19 0.17 24.87
C LEU A 35 3.80 0.53 25.41
N SER A 36 3.43 -0.01 26.58
CA SER A 36 2.14 0.27 27.22
C SER A 36 1.98 1.75 27.59
N GLN A 37 3.06 2.44 27.98
CA GLN A 37 3.02 3.87 28.30
C GLN A 37 2.86 4.76 27.06
N PHE A 38 3.46 4.35 25.91
CA PHE A 38 3.32 5.07 24.66
C PHE A 38 2.04 4.72 23.90
N ALA A 39 1.39 3.61 24.24
CA ALA A 39 0.14 3.23 23.61
C ALA A 39 -1.00 4.20 24.01
N ASP A 40 -1.78 4.62 23.00
CA ASP A 40 -3.02 5.36 23.21
C ASP A 40 -4.04 4.49 23.94
N ASP A 41 -4.10 3.22 23.52
CA ASP A 41 -4.88 2.13 24.10
C ASP A 41 -4.03 0.85 24.10
N PRO A 42 -3.52 0.41 25.28
CA PRO A 42 -2.71 -0.79 25.39
C PRO A 42 -3.43 -2.09 24.99
N ASP A 43 -4.75 -2.18 25.21
CA ASP A 43 -5.54 -3.37 24.86
C ASP A 43 -5.73 -3.43 23.33
N ALA A 44 -6.04 -2.31 22.72
CA ALA A 44 -6.09 -2.20 21.25
C ALA A 44 -4.72 -2.46 20.62
N LEU A 45 -3.62 -2.00 21.25
CA LEU A 45 -2.26 -2.29 20.81
C LEU A 45 -1.97 -3.81 20.82
N ALA A 46 -2.30 -4.50 21.92
CA ALA A 46 -2.09 -5.93 22.04
C ALA A 46 -2.88 -6.72 20.97
N LYS A 47 -4.15 -6.35 20.76
CA LYS A 47 -4.99 -6.94 19.71
C LYS A 47 -4.44 -6.69 18.29
N ALA A 48 -4.04 -5.47 18.01
CA ALA A 48 -3.46 -5.11 16.71
C ALA A 48 -2.14 -5.85 16.45
N ALA A 49 -1.32 -6.00 17.47
CA ALA A 49 -0.06 -6.74 17.39
C ALA A 49 -0.29 -8.25 17.15
N MET A 50 -1.27 -8.87 17.80
CA MET A 50 -1.65 -10.27 17.55
C MET A 50 -2.18 -10.49 16.14
N ASN A 51 -2.98 -9.54 15.62
CA ASN A 51 -3.62 -9.62 14.31
C ASN A 51 -2.74 -9.04 13.18
N ALA A 52 -1.50 -8.66 13.47
CA ALA A 52 -0.58 -8.14 12.50
C ALA A 52 -0.30 -9.18 11.41
N ARG A 53 -0.62 -8.82 10.16
CA ARG A 53 -0.44 -9.68 8.98
C ARG A 53 0.28 -8.96 7.86
N GLU A 54 0.96 -9.74 7.04
CA GLU A 54 1.44 -9.29 5.76
C GLU A 54 0.25 -9.14 4.80
N ILE A 55 0.08 -7.97 4.23
CA ILE A 55 -0.94 -7.73 3.20
C ILE A 55 -0.39 -8.17 1.85
N ILE A 56 0.89 -7.91 1.62
CA ILE A 56 1.66 -8.39 0.48
C ILE A 56 2.71 -9.37 1.02
N PRO A 57 2.91 -10.53 0.39
CA PRO A 57 3.96 -11.47 0.79
C PRO A 57 5.33 -10.79 0.88
N GLY A 58 6.02 -10.94 2.01
CA GLY A 58 7.30 -10.30 2.30
C GLY A 58 7.22 -8.88 2.84
N SER A 59 6.07 -8.19 2.79
CA SER A 59 5.89 -6.86 3.38
C SER A 59 5.47 -6.95 4.84
N LYS A 60 6.40 -7.38 5.72
CA LYS A 60 6.16 -7.51 7.17
C LYS A 60 5.93 -6.14 7.81
N PRO A 61 4.83 -5.93 8.55
CA PRO A 61 4.58 -4.66 9.22
C PRO A 61 5.46 -4.48 10.45
N THR A 62 5.79 -3.22 10.79
CA THR A 62 6.26 -2.84 12.11
C THR A 62 5.07 -2.77 13.08
N LEU A 63 5.34 -2.67 14.39
CA LEU A 63 4.29 -2.49 15.39
C LEU A 63 3.50 -1.20 15.16
N ALA A 64 4.17 -0.10 14.79
CA ALA A 64 3.52 1.16 14.46
C ALA A 64 2.58 1.03 13.25
N GLN A 65 3.02 0.30 12.22
CA GLN A 65 2.19 0.02 11.03
C GLN A 65 1.01 -0.91 11.33
N ALA A 66 1.16 -1.84 12.28
CA ALA A 66 0.07 -2.73 12.68
C ALA A 66 -0.94 -2.04 13.61
N ALA A 67 -0.46 -1.27 14.58
CA ALA A 67 -1.28 -0.67 15.62
C ALA A 67 -1.99 0.61 15.19
N MET A 68 -1.40 1.38 14.26
CA MET A 68 -1.91 2.68 13.84
C MET A 68 -2.18 3.64 15.01
N GLN A 69 -1.33 3.59 16.04
CA GLN A 69 -1.41 4.48 17.20
C GLN A 69 -0.34 5.56 17.13
N PRO A 70 -0.69 6.86 17.25
CA PRO A 70 0.25 7.98 17.22
C PRO A 70 1.40 7.85 18.21
N GLY A 71 1.12 7.40 19.43
CA GLY A 71 2.15 7.21 20.46
C GLY A 71 3.21 6.18 20.05
N ILE A 72 2.80 5.03 19.51
CA ILE A 72 3.72 3.98 19.04
C ILE A 72 4.51 4.45 17.81
N SER A 73 3.85 5.14 16.88
CA SER A 73 4.53 5.72 15.71
C SER A 73 5.58 6.79 16.11
N THR A 74 5.28 7.58 17.14
CA THR A 74 6.22 8.57 17.69
C THR A 74 7.40 7.90 18.38
N LEU A 75 7.16 6.82 19.14
CA LEU A 75 8.22 6.04 19.78
C LEU A 75 9.14 5.42 18.74
N GLU A 76 8.59 4.71 17.75
CA GLU A 76 9.37 4.08 16.66
C GLU A 76 10.24 5.11 15.96
N ARG A 77 9.66 6.26 15.57
CA ARG A 77 10.39 7.33 14.91
C ARG A 77 11.48 7.95 15.79
N SER A 78 11.20 8.16 17.07
CA SER A 78 12.16 8.75 18.02
C SER A 78 13.37 7.85 18.20
N MET A 79 13.16 6.55 18.31
CA MET A 79 14.23 5.56 18.41
C MET A 79 15.00 5.37 17.09
N ALA A 80 14.30 5.46 15.95
CA ALA A 80 14.91 5.36 14.62
C ALA A 80 15.95 6.46 14.34
N ASN A 81 15.79 7.62 14.97
CA ASN A 81 16.70 8.75 14.83
C ASN A 81 17.91 8.69 15.79
N GLN A 82 18.00 7.66 16.62
CA GLN A 82 19.14 7.43 17.46
C GLN A 82 20.03 6.31 16.88
N PRO A 83 21.35 6.45 16.87
CA PRO A 83 22.24 5.36 16.49
C PRO A 83 21.98 4.14 17.37
N GLY A 84 21.62 3.01 16.78
CA GLY A 84 21.31 1.81 17.54
C GLY A 84 20.68 0.69 16.71
N PRO A 85 20.36 -0.44 17.36
CA PRO A 85 19.83 -1.63 16.70
C PRO A 85 18.54 -1.36 15.90
N LEU A 86 17.66 -0.48 16.39
CA LEU A 86 16.38 -0.19 15.74
C LEU A 86 16.56 0.62 14.47
N GLN A 87 17.50 1.57 14.43
CA GLN A 87 17.75 2.35 13.22
C GLN A 87 18.11 1.43 12.04
N LYS A 88 19.05 0.50 12.28
CA LYS A 88 19.44 -0.48 11.26
C LYS A 88 18.26 -1.39 10.89
N ALA A 89 17.58 -1.97 11.88
CA ALA A 89 16.46 -2.87 11.65
C ALA A 89 15.30 -2.22 10.88
N LEU A 90 15.00 -0.93 11.14
CA LEU A 90 14.01 -0.17 10.38
C LEU A 90 14.46 0.10 8.94
N SER A 91 15.73 0.45 8.75
CA SER A 91 16.27 0.62 7.40
C SER A 91 16.15 -0.67 6.59
N ASP A 92 16.60 -1.79 7.16
CA ASP A 92 16.51 -3.11 6.54
C ASP A 92 15.03 -3.48 6.25
N ARG A 93 14.10 -3.21 7.19
CA ARG A 93 12.67 -3.46 7.01
C ARG A 93 12.05 -2.62 5.88
N VAL A 94 12.45 -1.35 5.75
CA VAL A 94 11.99 -0.50 4.64
C VAL A 94 12.46 -1.06 3.30
N LEU A 95 13.69 -1.53 3.22
CA LEU A 95 14.23 -2.17 2.01
C LEU A 95 13.49 -3.48 1.69
N GLU A 96 13.25 -4.34 2.69
CA GLU A 96 12.48 -5.58 2.54
C GLU A 96 11.06 -5.29 2.03
N GLN A 97 10.35 -4.35 2.65
CA GLN A 97 9.01 -3.96 2.24
C GLN A 97 8.98 -3.39 0.81
N ASN A 98 9.97 -2.56 0.47
CA ASN A 98 10.06 -1.97 -0.86
C ASN A 98 10.38 -3.03 -1.91
N ALA A 99 11.26 -3.97 -1.61
CA ALA A 99 11.55 -5.12 -2.48
C ALA A 99 10.31 -6.00 -2.68
N ALA A 100 9.55 -6.28 -1.62
CA ALA A 100 8.31 -7.05 -1.70
C ALA A 100 7.26 -6.35 -2.59
N ARG A 101 7.09 -5.03 -2.45
CA ARG A 101 6.18 -4.23 -3.29
C ARG A 101 6.63 -4.19 -4.75
N LYS A 102 7.95 -4.08 -4.97
CA LYS A 102 8.52 -4.14 -6.32
C LYS A 102 8.22 -5.49 -6.96
N SER A 103 8.57 -6.58 -6.30
CA SER A 103 8.32 -7.95 -6.80
C SER A 103 6.83 -8.17 -7.09
N PHE A 104 5.94 -7.72 -6.20
CA PHE A 104 4.50 -7.84 -6.38
C PHE A 104 4.00 -7.08 -7.63
N LEU A 105 4.53 -5.88 -7.89
CA LEU A 105 4.22 -5.12 -9.09
C LEU A 105 4.84 -5.73 -10.35
N ASP A 106 6.05 -6.28 -10.25
CA ASP A 106 6.71 -6.98 -11.36
C ASP A 106 5.90 -8.20 -11.78
N ASP A 107 5.37 -8.97 -10.82
CA ASP A 107 4.47 -10.09 -11.09
C ASP A 107 3.17 -9.63 -11.79
N MET A 108 2.57 -8.54 -11.30
CA MET A 108 1.37 -7.96 -11.92
C MET A 108 1.64 -7.40 -13.32
N ALA A 109 2.82 -6.83 -13.55
CA ALA A 109 3.22 -6.24 -14.83
C ALA A 109 3.67 -7.29 -15.85
N GLY A 110 3.82 -8.55 -15.44
CA GLY A 110 4.31 -9.61 -16.31
C GLY A 110 5.81 -9.47 -16.60
N ALA A 111 6.63 -9.35 -15.54
CA ALA A 111 8.09 -9.40 -15.65
C ALA A 111 8.56 -10.59 -16.48
N ASP A 112 9.79 -10.54 -16.96
CA ASP A 112 10.46 -11.60 -17.74
C ASP A 112 9.86 -11.86 -19.14
N GLY A 113 9.40 -10.82 -19.83
CA GLY A 113 8.93 -10.94 -21.24
C GLY A 113 7.51 -11.50 -21.37
N ARG A 114 6.82 -11.77 -20.28
CA ARG A 114 5.44 -12.31 -20.28
C ARG A 114 4.46 -11.39 -21.01
N LEU A 115 4.60 -10.09 -20.87
CA LEU A 115 3.76 -9.11 -21.57
C LEU A 115 3.95 -9.20 -23.09
N ASP A 116 5.20 -9.25 -23.55
CA ASP A 116 5.51 -9.32 -24.99
C ASP A 116 5.06 -10.66 -25.59
N PHE A 117 5.23 -11.76 -24.85
CA PHE A 117 4.69 -13.05 -25.25
C PHE A 117 3.16 -13.03 -25.39
N GLN A 118 2.45 -12.45 -24.45
CA GLN A 118 0.98 -12.32 -24.49
C GLN A 118 0.53 -11.46 -25.67
N LYS A 119 1.24 -10.35 -25.94
CA LYS A 119 0.97 -9.49 -27.12
C LYS A 119 1.18 -10.24 -28.42
N ALA A 120 2.28 -10.97 -28.54
CA ALA A 120 2.57 -11.78 -29.72
C ALA A 120 1.54 -12.89 -29.94
N ALA A 121 1.18 -13.61 -28.87
CA ALA A 121 0.15 -14.65 -28.92
C ALA A 121 -1.21 -14.08 -29.34
N ARG A 122 -1.63 -12.93 -28.76
CA ARG A 122 -2.87 -12.24 -29.16
C ARG A 122 -2.83 -11.84 -30.64
N SER A 123 -1.72 -11.28 -31.11
CA SER A 123 -1.59 -10.85 -32.51
C SER A 123 -1.71 -12.04 -33.47
N ALA A 124 -1.01 -13.14 -33.20
CA ALA A 124 -1.08 -14.34 -34.03
C ALA A 124 -2.50 -14.95 -34.07
N THR A 125 -3.13 -15.10 -32.89
CA THR A 125 -4.51 -15.62 -32.82
C THR A 125 -5.50 -14.68 -33.49
N ALA A 126 -5.33 -13.38 -33.33
CA ALA A 126 -6.19 -12.38 -33.97
C ALA A 126 -6.05 -12.43 -35.51
N GLU A 127 -4.82 -12.53 -36.01
CA GLU A 127 -4.57 -12.63 -37.47
C GLU A 127 -5.29 -13.83 -38.06
N GLU A 128 -5.18 -15.02 -37.45
CA GLU A 128 -5.84 -16.22 -37.89
C GLU A 128 -7.39 -16.08 -37.90
N GLN A 129 -7.94 -15.62 -36.79
CA GLN A 129 -9.40 -15.52 -36.63
C GLN A 129 -10.02 -14.42 -37.50
N TYR A 130 -9.35 -13.27 -37.60
CA TYR A 130 -9.83 -12.22 -38.48
C TYR A 130 -9.67 -12.59 -39.95
N ALA A 131 -8.62 -13.33 -40.34
CA ALA A 131 -8.50 -13.84 -41.71
C ALA A 131 -9.71 -14.72 -42.09
N LYS A 132 -10.15 -15.61 -41.19
CA LYS A 132 -11.36 -16.40 -41.38
C LYS A 132 -12.60 -15.52 -41.54
N ALA A 133 -12.78 -14.52 -40.68
CA ALA A 133 -13.91 -13.60 -40.74
C ALA A 133 -13.90 -12.75 -42.02
N PHE A 134 -12.73 -12.36 -42.51
CA PHE A 134 -12.60 -11.56 -43.74
C PHE A 134 -12.84 -12.36 -45.02
N ALA A 135 -12.67 -13.68 -44.96
CA ALA A 135 -12.99 -14.58 -46.08
C ALA A 135 -14.51 -14.84 -46.22
N GLU A 136 -15.31 -14.50 -45.21
CA GLU A 136 -16.76 -14.63 -45.29
C GLU A 136 -17.37 -13.50 -46.17
N VAL A 137 -18.13 -13.93 -47.16
CA VAL A 137 -18.84 -13.00 -48.06
C VAL A 137 -20.24 -12.72 -47.51
N PRO A 138 -20.60 -11.44 -47.28
CA PRO A 138 -21.93 -11.10 -46.79
C PRO A 138 -23.06 -11.58 -47.77
N GLU A 139 -24.15 -12.01 -47.20
CA GLU A 139 -25.35 -12.36 -47.99
C GLU A 139 -25.90 -11.14 -48.77
N ASP A 140 -26.32 -11.37 -49.99
CA ASP A 140 -26.99 -10.35 -50.79
C ASP A 140 -28.45 -10.18 -50.37
N SER A 141 -28.67 -9.66 -49.18
CA SER A 141 -30.01 -9.45 -48.61
C SER A 141 -30.43 -7.98 -48.63
N ALA A 142 -31.71 -7.73 -48.82
CA ALA A 142 -32.30 -6.38 -48.78
C ALA A 142 -32.07 -5.72 -47.40
N TRP A 143 -32.04 -6.51 -46.35
CA TRP A 143 -31.78 -6.03 -44.99
C TRP A 143 -30.34 -5.49 -44.83
N ILE A 144 -29.33 -6.24 -45.25
CA ILE A 144 -27.94 -5.81 -45.20
C ILE A 144 -27.74 -4.53 -46.01
N LYS A 145 -28.27 -4.48 -47.25
CA LYS A 145 -28.20 -3.28 -48.07
C LYS A 145 -28.92 -2.08 -47.41
N GLY A 146 -30.03 -2.33 -46.74
CA GLY A 146 -30.76 -1.32 -45.98
C GLY A 146 -29.97 -0.76 -44.80
N GLU A 147 -29.32 -1.61 -44.02
CA GLU A 147 -28.50 -1.19 -42.87
C GLU A 147 -27.24 -0.47 -43.30
N LEU A 148 -26.54 -0.94 -44.34
CA LEU A 148 -25.39 -0.24 -44.92
C LEU A 148 -25.76 1.14 -45.47
N LYS A 149 -26.94 1.28 -46.10
CA LYS A 149 -27.45 2.57 -46.58
C LYS A 149 -27.72 3.52 -45.41
N LYS A 150 -28.32 3.04 -44.30
CA LYS A 150 -28.58 3.85 -43.10
C LYS A 150 -27.25 4.31 -42.46
N LEU A 151 -26.24 3.42 -42.39
CA LEU A 151 -24.89 3.77 -41.91
C LEU A 151 -24.22 4.79 -42.80
N GLY A 152 -24.31 4.63 -44.11
CA GLY A 152 -23.74 5.56 -45.14
C GLY A 152 -24.32 6.97 -45.07
N GLN A 153 -25.54 7.14 -44.54
CA GLN A 153 -26.15 8.46 -44.34
C GLN A 153 -25.56 9.19 -43.11
N ARG A 154 -24.76 8.52 -42.25
CA ARG A 154 -24.12 9.14 -41.11
C ARG A 154 -22.79 9.76 -41.52
N PRO A 155 -22.56 11.08 -41.32
CA PRO A 155 -21.29 11.71 -41.66
C PRO A 155 -20.10 11.03 -40.96
N ALA A 156 -20.25 10.67 -39.72
CA ALA A 156 -19.21 9.99 -38.94
C ALA A 156 -18.78 8.66 -39.56
N PHE A 157 -19.74 7.87 -40.09
CA PHE A 157 -19.40 6.63 -40.80
C PHE A 157 -18.70 6.91 -42.13
N ALA A 158 -19.17 7.89 -42.92
CA ALA A 158 -18.57 8.22 -44.21
C ALA A 158 -17.11 8.71 -44.07
N GLU A 159 -16.84 9.53 -43.06
CA GLU A 159 -15.49 9.95 -42.71
C GLU A 159 -14.62 8.77 -42.29
N ALA A 160 -15.12 7.92 -41.36
CA ALA A 160 -14.38 6.76 -40.88
C ALA A 160 -14.14 5.72 -41.98
N LEU A 161 -15.06 5.56 -42.94
CA LEU A 161 -14.87 4.69 -44.09
C LEU A 161 -13.72 5.14 -44.97
N LYS A 162 -13.63 6.44 -45.24
CA LYS A 162 -12.52 7.02 -45.99
C LYS A 162 -11.18 6.84 -45.29
N GLU A 163 -11.16 7.05 -44.00
CA GLU A 163 -9.98 6.87 -43.14
C GLU A 163 -9.59 5.39 -43.03
N GLY A 164 -10.55 4.50 -42.88
CA GLY A 164 -10.34 3.04 -42.89
C GLY A 164 -9.76 2.53 -44.20
N GLN A 165 -10.15 3.12 -45.36
CA GLN A 165 -9.53 2.83 -46.65
C GLN A 165 -8.07 3.27 -46.70
N THR A 166 -7.75 4.42 -46.11
CA THR A 166 -6.35 4.90 -46.02
C THR A 166 -5.52 3.96 -45.12
N MET A 167 -6.03 3.58 -43.94
CA MET A 167 -5.37 2.64 -43.05
C MET A 167 -5.10 1.28 -43.72
N ALA A 168 -6.07 0.78 -44.49
CA ALA A 168 -5.89 -0.45 -45.26
C ALA A 168 -4.79 -0.33 -46.29
N ALA A 169 -4.77 0.78 -47.06
CA ALA A 169 -3.74 1.07 -48.05
C ALA A 169 -2.34 1.19 -47.43
N ASP A 170 -2.21 1.88 -46.30
CA ASP A 170 -0.95 2.01 -45.55
C ASP A 170 -0.45 0.64 -45.04
N SER A 171 -1.37 -0.29 -44.76
CA SER A 171 -1.06 -1.69 -44.40
C SER A 171 -0.79 -2.58 -45.65
N GLY A 172 -0.73 -2.03 -46.84
CA GLY A 172 -0.51 -2.77 -48.08
C GLY A 172 -1.70 -3.59 -48.58
N ILE A 173 -2.88 -3.38 -48.00
CA ILE A 173 -4.10 -4.15 -48.28
C ILE A 173 -4.95 -3.39 -49.28
N LYS A 174 -5.12 -4.00 -50.48
CA LYS A 174 -5.97 -3.44 -51.51
C LYS A 174 -7.44 -3.84 -51.30
N VAL A 175 -8.20 -2.99 -50.62
CA VAL A 175 -9.63 -3.20 -50.36
C VAL A 175 -10.47 -2.21 -51.16
N SER A 176 -11.60 -2.68 -51.67
CA SER A 176 -12.57 -1.83 -52.36
C SER A 176 -13.98 -2.13 -51.87
N ILE A 177 -14.72 -1.08 -51.51
CA ILE A 177 -16.11 -1.21 -51.06
C ILE A 177 -17.02 -1.78 -52.17
N LYS A 178 -16.57 -1.75 -53.42
CA LYS A 178 -17.29 -2.33 -54.56
C LYS A 178 -17.09 -3.84 -54.68
N ASN A 179 -16.11 -4.41 -54.00
CA ASN A 179 -15.86 -5.85 -53.99
C ASN A 179 -16.45 -6.48 -52.70
N PRO A 180 -17.54 -7.26 -52.80
CA PRO A 180 -18.15 -7.88 -51.67
C PRO A 180 -17.22 -8.84 -50.90
N GLU A 181 -16.23 -9.44 -51.55
CA GLU A 181 -15.23 -10.30 -50.91
C GLU A 181 -14.36 -9.58 -49.88
N ASN A 182 -14.25 -8.26 -49.95
CA ASN A 182 -13.49 -7.44 -49.03
C ASN A 182 -14.36 -6.62 -48.08
N ALA A 183 -15.68 -6.84 -48.09
CA ALA A 183 -16.61 -6.01 -47.35
C ALA A 183 -16.36 -6.04 -45.86
N THR A 184 -16.15 -7.22 -45.27
CA THR A 184 -15.86 -7.40 -43.83
C THR A 184 -14.57 -6.72 -43.43
N GLN A 185 -13.52 -6.85 -44.25
CA GLN A 185 -12.21 -6.24 -43.98
C GLN A 185 -12.25 -4.70 -44.04
N ILE A 186 -12.91 -4.11 -45.05
CA ILE A 186 -13.08 -2.65 -45.13
C ILE A 186 -13.84 -2.12 -43.91
N LEU A 187 -14.92 -2.79 -43.52
CA LEU A 187 -15.70 -2.37 -42.36
C LEU A 187 -14.96 -2.54 -41.05
N HIS A 188 -14.04 -3.52 -40.97
CA HIS A 188 -13.12 -3.64 -39.83
C HIS A 188 -12.19 -2.43 -39.73
N PHE A 189 -11.54 -1.99 -40.79
CA PHE A 189 -10.75 -0.77 -40.78
C PHE A 189 -11.59 0.48 -40.52
N THR A 190 -12.84 0.51 -41.00
CA THR A 190 -13.79 1.58 -40.67
C THR A 190 -14.11 1.62 -39.20
N LYS A 191 -14.27 0.45 -38.57
CA LYS A 191 -14.47 0.33 -37.13
C LYS A 191 -13.24 0.84 -36.35
N MET A 192 -12.02 0.51 -36.78
CA MET A 192 -10.78 1.03 -36.18
C MET A 192 -10.70 2.55 -36.26
N ALA A 193 -11.00 3.15 -37.42
CA ALA A 193 -11.05 4.60 -37.57
C ALA A 193 -12.13 5.25 -36.67
N LEU A 194 -13.26 4.59 -36.44
CA LEU A 194 -14.28 5.06 -35.47
C LEU A 194 -13.75 5.00 -34.04
N ASP A 195 -13.02 3.96 -33.66
CA ASP A 195 -12.42 3.84 -32.33
C ASP A 195 -11.41 4.97 -32.07
N ASP A 196 -10.54 5.29 -33.05
CA ASP A 196 -9.58 6.41 -32.95
C ASP A 196 -10.29 7.77 -32.79
N LYS A 197 -11.39 7.98 -33.54
CA LYS A 197 -12.22 9.18 -33.39
C LYS A 197 -12.94 9.26 -32.04
N ILE A 198 -13.40 8.14 -31.51
CA ILE A 198 -14.00 8.06 -30.18
C ILE A 198 -12.96 8.46 -29.13
N GLU A 199 -11.77 7.89 -29.21
CA GLU A 199 -10.69 8.19 -28.26
C GLU A 199 -10.28 9.67 -28.33
N ALA A 200 -10.17 10.23 -29.51
CA ALA A 200 -9.90 11.66 -29.70
C ALA A 200 -11.00 12.55 -29.11
N ALA A 201 -12.28 12.19 -29.32
CA ALA A 201 -13.41 12.93 -28.77
C ALA A 201 -13.48 12.85 -27.24
N VAL A 202 -13.18 11.69 -26.65
CA VAL A 202 -13.08 11.49 -25.20
C VAL A 202 -11.93 12.33 -24.61
N ARG A 203 -10.75 12.28 -25.21
CA ARG A 203 -9.59 13.10 -24.78
C ARG A 203 -9.87 14.61 -24.84
N ALA A 204 -10.65 15.04 -25.84
CA ALA A 204 -11.06 16.44 -25.99
C ALA A 204 -12.25 16.85 -25.09
N GLY A 205 -12.81 15.93 -24.27
CA GLY A 205 -13.97 16.20 -23.44
C GLY A 205 -15.30 16.37 -24.20
N ASN A 206 -15.36 16.01 -25.48
CA ASN A 206 -16.51 16.18 -26.36
C ASN A 206 -17.55 15.06 -26.18
N GLY A 207 -18.20 14.98 -25.02
CA GLY A 207 -19.09 13.89 -24.64
C GLY A 207 -20.26 13.63 -25.61
N ASN A 208 -20.82 14.66 -26.24
CA ASN A 208 -21.89 14.49 -27.24
C ASN A 208 -21.36 13.85 -28.53
N ARG A 209 -20.18 14.26 -28.97
CA ARG A 209 -19.53 13.71 -30.17
C ARG A 209 -19.11 12.26 -29.93
N SER A 210 -18.51 11.94 -28.76
CA SER A 210 -18.13 10.58 -28.45
C SER A 210 -19.32 9.63 -28.40
N ARG A 211 -20.46 10.05 -27.83
CA ARG A 211 -21.71 9.24 -27.81
C ARG A 211 -22.23 8.96 -29.22
N ALA A 212 -22.23 9.95 -30.10
CA ALA A 212 -22.69 9.77 -31.49
C ALA A 212 -21.77 8.82 -32.29
N LEU A 213 -20.44 8.91 -32.07
CA LEU A 213 -19.46 8.01 -32.67
C LEU A 213 -19.61 6.58 -32.14
N ILE A 214 -19.81 6.40 -30.81
CA ILE A 214 -20.08 5.11 -30.17
C ILE A 214 -21.34 4.46 -30.76
N ASP A 215 -22.45 5.18 -30.85
CA ASP A 215 -23.69 4.66 -31.46
C ASP A 215 -23.47 4.22 -32.92
N THR A 216 -22.67 4.97 -33.68
CA THR A 216 -22.35 4.61 -35.06
C THR A 216 -21.47 3.37 -35.16
N ARG A 217 -20.45 3.25 -34.29
CA ARG A 217 -19.59 2.06 -34.19
C ARG A 217 -20.39 0.83 -33.79
N ASP A 218 -21.25 0.95 -32.78
CA ASP A 218 -22.02 -0.17 -32.26
C ASP A 218 -23.02 -0.72 -33.30
N LYS A 219 -23.63 0.14 -34.09
CA LYS A 219 -24.48 -0.26 -35.23
C LYS A 219 -23.67 -0.96 -36.34
N LEU A 220 -22.48 -0.44 -36.66
CA LEU A 220 -21.58 -1.10 -37.59
C LEU A 220 -21.18 -2.50 -37.10
N VAL A 221 -20.76 -2.61 -35.85
CA VAL A 221 -20.36 -3.89 -35.25
C VAL A 221 -21.53 -4.87 -35.21
N SER A 222 -22.72 -4.43 -34.82
CA SER A 222 -23.93 -5.28 -34.82
C SER A 222 -24.28 -5.81 -36.20
N LEU A 223 -24.09 -5.01 -37.25
CA LEU A 223 -24.25 -5.45 -38.63
C LEU A 223 -23.21 -6.52 -39.00
N MET A 224 -21.92 -6.25 -38.73
CA MET A 224 -20.83 -7.18 -39.07
C MET A 224 -20.96 -8.52 -38.33
N GLU A 225 -21.48 -8.53 -37.12
CA GLU A 225 -21.69 -9.74 -36.31
C GLU A 225 -22.98 -10.50 -36.62
N SER A 226 -23.80 -9.98 -37.52
CA SER A 226 -25.04 -10.63 -37.90
C SER A 226 -24.82 -11.91 -38.69
N LYS A 227 -25.72 -12.88 -38.57
CA LYS A 227 -25.59 -14.19 -39.23
C LYS A 227 -25.42 -14.10 -40.75
N GLY A 228 -26.03 -13.10 -41.38
CA GLY A 228 -25.95 -12.92 -42.84
C GLY A 228 -24.74 -12.09 -43.26
N PHE A 229 -23.90 -11.58 -42.33
CA PHE A 229 -22.73 -10.78 -42.67
C PHE A 229 -21.44 -11.56 -42.44
N SER A 230 -20.98 -11.68 -41.20
CA SER A 230 -19.78 -12.48 -40.86
C SER A 230 -19.90 -13.02 -39.44
N PRO A 231 -20.48 -14.23 -39.25
CA PRO A 231 -20.60 -14.85 -37.93
C PRO A 231 -19.27 -15.03 -37.21
N SER A 232 -18.19 -15.36 -37.95
CA SER A 232 -16.85 -15.52 -37.37
C SER A 232 -16.25 -14.22 -36.88
N TYR A 233 -16.77 -13.07 -37.31
CA TYR A 233 -16.27 -11.76 -36.82
C TYR A 233 -16.55 -11.54 -35.32
N ARG A 234 -17.70 -12.01 -34.84
CA ARG A 234 -18.00 -12.00 -33.40
C ARG A 234 -17.00 -12.82 -32.61
N GLU A 235 -16.74 -14.06 -33.06
CA GLU A 235 -15.80 -14.97 -32.40
C GLU A 235 -14.39 -14.34 -32.34
N ALA A 236 -13.90 -13.81 -33.46
CA ALA A 236 -12.62 -13.14 -33.53
C ALA A 236 -12.51 -11.95 -32.55
N ARG A 237 -13.58 -11.13 -32.48
CA ARG A 237 -13.64 -10.00 -31.55
C ARG A 237 -13.66 -10.43 -30.10
N ASP A 238 -14.45 -11.44 -29.75
CA ASP A 238 -14.58 -11.91 -28.38
C ASP A 238 -13.28 -12.53 -27.90
N THR A 239 -12.60 -13.28 -28.74
CA THR A 239 -11.27 -13.83 -28.44
C THR A 239 -10.25 -12.70 -28.27
N PHE A 240 -10.21 -11.74 -29.19
CA PHE A 240 -9.31 -10.59 -29.05
C PHE A 240 -9.55 -9.82 -27.75
N LYS A 241 -10.82 -9.60 -27.37
CA LYS A 241 -11.18 -8.95 -26.12
C LYS A 241 -10.73 -9.75 -24.90
N GLN A 242 -10.94 -11.06 -24.89
CA GLN A 242 -10.53 -11.94 -23.80
C GLN A 242 -9.01 -11.93 -23.63
N MET A 243 -8.25 -12.03 -24.73
CA MET A 243 -6.79 -11.97 -24.69
C MET A 243 -6.25 -10.58 -24.34
N SER A 244 -6.98 -9.52 -24.62
CA SER A 244 -6.59 -8.15 -24.29
C SER A 244 -6.73 -7.82 -22.80
N GLY A 245 -7.64 -8.50 -22.08
CA GLY A 245 -7.84 -8.27 -20.65
C GLY A 245 -6.56 -8.37 -19.84
N PRO A 246 -5.87 -9.53 -19.81
CA PRO A 246 -4.61 -9.70 -19.09
C PRO A 246 -3.50 -8.73 -19.55
N ILE A 247 -3.43 -8.40 -20.85
CA ILE A 247 -2.46 -7.45 -21.40
C ILE A 247 -2.69 -6.05 -20.82
N ASN A 248 -3.94 -5.59 -20.81
CA ASN A 248 -4.29 -4.27 -20.26
C ASN A 248 -3.99 -4.19 -18.75
N GLU A 249 -4.18 -5.29 -18.02
CA GLU A 249 -3.82 -5.39 -16.61
C GLU A 249 -2.31 -5.27 -16.42
N MET A 250 -1.51 -6.00 -17.19
CA MET A 250 -0.05 -5.94 -17.15
C MET A 250 0.47 -4.53 -17.51
N GLU A 251 -0.07 -3.90 -18.55
CA GLU A 251 0.30 -2.55 -18.96
C GLU A 251 -0.05 -1.51 -17.88
N THR A 252 -1.19 -1.68 -17.24
CA THR A 252 -1.59 -0.82 -16.13
C THR A 252 -0.66 -1.01 -14.93
N ALA A 253 -0.34 -2.25 -14.57
CA ALA A 253 0.61 -2.54 -13.51
C ALA A 253 2.00 -1.97 -13.80
N ALA A 254 2.50 -2.08 -15.05
CA ALA A 254 3.77 -1.50 -15.48
C ALA A 254 3.76 0.03 -15.37
N ALA A 255 2.67 0.69 -15.76
CA ALA A 255 2.51 2.13 -15.59
C ALA A 255 2.48 2.54 -14.11
N LEU A 256 1.78 1.80 -13.25
CA LEU A 256 1.75 2.03 -11.79
C LEU A 256 3.13 1.80 -11.16
N ARG A 257 3.85 0.76 -11.60
CA ARG A 257 5.22 0.48 -11.18
C ARG A 257 6.15 1.67 -11.46
N SER A 258 6.12 2.19 -12.68
CA SER A 258 6.96 3.33 -13.07
C SER A 258 6.67 4.60 -12.27
N LYS A 259 5.47 4.74 -11.68
CA LYS A 259 5.11 5.87 -10.82
C LYS A 259 5.50 5.64 -9.35
N LEU A 260 5.45 4.40 -8.89
CA LEU A 260 5.82 4.05 -7.53
C LEU A 260 7.34 4.01 -7.35
N ILE A 261 8.06 3.44 -8.32
CA ILE A 261 9.50 3.20 -8.28
C ILE A 261 10.19 4.13 -9.28
N PRO A 262 10.99 5.09 -8.81
CA PRO A 262 11.76 5.97 -9.69
C PRO A 262 12.75 5.17 -10.56
N ALA A 263 12.90 5.57 -11.82
CA ALA A 263 13.79 4.87 -12.77
C ALA A 263 15.25 4.84 -12.33
N ILE A 264 15.72 5.86 -11.60
CA ILE A 264 17.09 5.93 -11.07
C ILE A 264 17.37 4.82 -10.04
N GLU A 265 16.33 4.35 -9.34
CA GLU A 265 16.48 3.32 -8.29
C GLU A 265 16.15 1.91 -8.78
N ASP A 266 15.73 1.77 -10.04
CA ASP A 266 15.28 0.49 -10.60
C ASP A 266 16.41 -0.50 -10.90
N GLY A 267 17.65 -0.07 -10.91
CA GLY A 267 18.84 -0.93 -11.13
C GLY A 267 19.50 -1.45 -9.85
N VAL A 268 18.93 -1.19 -8.68
CA VAL A 268 19.45 -1.60 -7.38
C VAL A 268 18.72 -2.84 -6.90
N ASP A 269 19.36 -3.71 -6.11
CA ASP A 269 18.79 -4.97 -5.59
C ASP A 269 17.47 -4.77 -4.85
N ALA A 270 17.28 -3.62 -4.19
CA ALA A 270 16.01 -3.20 -3.62
C ALA A 270 15.84 -1.68 -3.71
N PRO A 271 14.68 -1.16 -4.14
CA PRO A 271 14.47 0.27 -4.26
C PRO A 271 14.46 0.92 -2.88
N ALA A 272 15.38 1.89 -2.69
CA ALA A 272 15.51 2.61 -1.42
C ALA A 272 14.33 3.55 -1.17
N ARG A 273 13.73 4.06 -2.24
CA ARG A 273 12.62 5.01 -2.17
C ARG A 273 11.44 4.57 -3.02
N MET A 274 10.26 4.94 -2.56
CA MET A 274 9.03 4.81 -3.32
C MET A 274 8.29 6.14 -3.33
N ASN A 275 7.48 6.38 -4.36
CA ASN A 275 6.66 7.58 -4.50
C ASN A 275 5.16 7.24 -4.36
N PRO A 276 4.63 7.13 -3.12
CA PRO A 276 3.23 6.79 -2.89
C PRO A 276 2.24 7.81 -3.47
N ASN A 277 2.61 9.09 -3.51
CA ASN A 277 1.74 10.14 -4.02
C ASN A 277 1.55 10.03 -5.54
N SER A 278 2.63 9.81 -6.28
CA SER A 278 2.58 9.59 -7.73
C SER A 278 1.81 8.32 -8.08
N PHE A 279 2.02 7.25 -7.32
CA PHE A 279 1.26 6.01 -7.45
C PHE A 279 -0.25 6.24 -7.24
N ALA A 280 -0.64 6.89 -6.14
CA ALA A 280 -2.04 7.19 -5.85
C ALA A 280 -2.68 8.11 -6.90
N ALA A 281 -1.93 9.06 -7.45
CA ALA A 281 -2.40 9.92 -8.54
C ALA A 281 -2.66 9.12 -9.83
N GLU A 282 -1.77 8.18 -10.17
CA GLU A 282 -1.95 7.34 -11.35
C GLU A 282 -3.10 6.34 -11.18
N VAL A 283 -3.28 5.75 -9.98
CA VAL A 283 -4.45 4.91 -9.67
C VAL A 283 -5.75 5.68 -9.87
N ARG A 284 -5.83 6.91 -9.36
CA ARG A 284 -7.03 7.77 -9.57
C ARG A 284 -7.26 8.11 -11.03
N LYS A 285 -6.20 8.44 -11.77
CA LYS A 285 -6.28 8.74 -13.21
C LYS A 285 -6.85 7.58 -14.02
N ARG A 286 -6.53 6.34 -13.62
CA ARG A 286 -6.95 5.10 -14.30
C ARG A 286 -8.14 4.41 -13.64
N SER A 287 -8.86 5.09 -12.73
CA SER A 287 -9.95 4.47 -11.95
C SER A 287 -11.00 3.77 -12.82
N ASP A 288 -11.41 4.39 -13.93
CA ASP A 288 -12.42 3.84 -14.82
C ASP A 288 -11.94 2.60 -15.59
N ASP A 289 -10.66 2.57 -15.96
CA ASP A 289 -10.06 1.41 -16.60
C ASP A 289 -9.88 0.27 -15.59
N ILE A 290 -9.38 0.57 -14.39
CA ILE A 290 -9.21 -0.40 -13.30
C ILE A 290 -10.56 -1.03 -12.92
N ALA A 291 -11.65 -0.25 -12.89
CA ALA A 291 -12.98 -0.77 -12.59
C ALA A 291 -13.50 -1.80 -13.60
N ARG A 292 -12.93 -1.84 -14.82
CA ARG A 292 -13.26 -2.80 -15.88
C ARG A 292 -12.36 -4.03 -15.91
N MET A 293 -11.29 -4.05 -15.11
CA MET A 293 -10.33 -5.14 -15.02
C MET A 293 -10.88 -6.29 -14.17
N SER A 294 -10.17 -7.41 -14.15
CA SER A 294 -10.59 -8.58 -13.39
C SER A 294 -10.69 -8.28 -11.88
N PRO A 295 -11.58 -8.97 -11.16
CA PRO A 295 -11.66 -8.87 -9.69
C PRO A 295 -10.34 -9.24 -9.00
N ASP A 296 -9.57 -10.18 -9.58
CA ASP A 296 -8.25 -10.56 -9.07
C ASP A 296 -7.25 -9.40 -9.15
N PHE A 297 -7.18 -8.73 -10.29
CA PHE A 297 -6.33 -7.54 -10.45
C PHE A 297 -6.73 -6.42 -9.49
N GLN A 298 -8.03 -6.13 -9.39
CA GLN A 298 -8.55 -5.12 -8.47
C GLN A 298 -8.22 -5.46 -7.01
N GLY A 299 -8.35 -6.73 -6.62
CA GLY A 299 -7.99 -7.22 -5.29
C GLY A 299 -6.50 -7.07 -5.00
N LYS A 300 -5.64 -7.46 -5.92
CA LYS A 300 -4.17 -7.29 -5.82
C LYS A 300 -3.79 -5.81 -5.69
N LEU A 301 -4.36 -4.95 -6.51
CA LEU A 301 -4.13 -3.51 -6.46
C LEU A 301 -4.63 -2.90 -5.15
N GLY A 302 -5.77 -3.38 -4.63
CA GLY A 302 -6.31 -3.01 -3.33
C GLY A 302 -5.35 -3.35 -2.20
N ASN A 303 -4.83 -4.58 -2.18
CA ASN A 303 -3.83 -5.03 -1.21
C ASN A 303 -2.56 -4.18 -1.25
N LEU A 304 -2.04 -3.88 -2.44
CA LEU A 304 -0.88 -3.02 -2.60
C LEU A 304 -1.14 -1.61 -2.06
N SER A 305 -2.29 -1.03 -2.40
CA SER A 305 -2.70 0.30 -1.95
C SER A 305 -2.87 0.36 -0.43
N GLU A 306 -3.43 -0.69 0.17
CA GLU A 306 -3.58 -0.80 1.62
C GLU A 306 -2.22 -0.90 2.32
N ASP A 307 -1.30 -1.72 1.80
CA ASP A 307 0.03 -1.90 2.37
C ASP A 307 0.86 -0.61 2.32
N ILE A 308 0.86 0.09 1.17
CA ILE A 308 1.49 1.40 1.03
C ILE A 308 0.83 2.42 1.95
N GLY A 309 -0.52 2.46 1.98
CA GLY A 309 -1.29 3.37 2.81
C GLY A 309 -1.03 3.15 4.30
N ARG A 310 -0.87 1.91 4.75
CA ARG A 310 -0.50 1.56 6.12
C ARG A 310 0.84 2.18 6.53
N LYS A 311 1.85 2.04 5.67
CA LYS A 311 3.17 2.67 5.90
C LYS A 311 3.06 4.20 5.97
N VAL A 312 2.42 4.82 4.97
CA VAL A 312 2.30 6.28 4.89
C VAL A 312 1.55 6.87 6.09
N ARG A 313 0.47 6.19 6.53
CA ARG A 313 -0.29 6.62 7.72
C ARG A 313 0.54 6.51 8.99
N ALA A 314 1.22 5.38 9.22
CA ALA A 314 2.07 5.21 10.40
C ALA A 314 3.19 6.26 10.45
N GLU A 315 3.87 6.52 9.34
CA GLU A 315 4.89 7.58 9.23
C GLU A 315 4.31 8.98 9.45
N GLY A 316 3.09 9.23 8.95
CA GLY A 316 2.37 10.50 9.12
C GLY A 316 2.00 10.76 10.59
N MET A 317 1.50 9.74 11.28
CA MET A 317 1.14 9.82 12.71
C MET A 317 2.35 10.10 13.61
N GLY A 318 3.53 9.60 13.25
CA GLY A 318 4.76 9.85 13.99
C GLY A 318 5.41 11.21 13.71
N LYS A 319 4.88 12.01 12.77
CA LYS A 319 5.45 13.33 12.46
C LYS A 319 5.08 14.36 13.53
N PRO A 320 6.07 15.12 14.04
CA PRO A 320 5.80 16.17 15.01
C PRO A 320 5.07 17.35 14.38
N THR A 321 4.14 17.94 15.13
CA THR A 321 3.64 19.28 14.88
C THR A 321 4.59 20.28 15.56
N GLY A 322 5.65 20.66 14.88
CA GLY A 322 6.67 21.59 15.41
C GLY A 322 8.09 21.03 15.30
N SER A 323 9.02 21.58 16.11
CA SER A 323 10.42 21.16 16.08
C SER A 323 10.59 19.70 16.50
N PRO A 324 11.26 18.86 15.69
CA PRO A 324 11.56 17.46 16.05
C PRO A 324 12.32 17.31 17.37
N THR A 325 13.14 18.31 17.71
CA THR A 325 14.05 18.30 18.88
C THR A 325 13.29 18.12 20.20
N ALA A 326 12.15 18.79 20.37
CA ALA A 326 11.39 18.69 21.61
C ALA A 326 10.81 17.29 21.83
N GLN A 327 10.38 16.61 20.77
CA GLN A 327 9.86 15.24 20.84
C GLN A 327 10.96 14.21 21.08
N TYR A 328 12.11 14.38 20.46
CA TYR A 328 13.27 13.51 20.71
C TYR A 328 13.76 13.62 22.14
N LEU A 329 13.86 14.82 22.68
CA LEU A 329 14.25 15.03 24.08
C LEU A 329 13.22 14.43 25.04
N THR A 330 11.92 14.55 24.75
CA THR A 330 10.88 13.96 25.57
C THR A 330 10.90 12.44 25.51
N ALA A 331 11.06 11.85 24.33
CA ALA A 331 11.18 10.41 24.16
C ALA A 331 12.47 9.87 24.81
N GLN A 332 13.59 10.57 24.67
CA GLN A 332 14.84 10.21 25.35
C GLN A 332 14.71 10.27 26.88
N ASN A 333 14.13 11.35 27.39
CA ASN A 333 13.94 11.49 28.85
C ASN A 333 12.99 10.41 29.39
N LEU A 334 11.93 10.09 28.64
CA LEU A 334 11.03 9.04 29.04
C LEU A 334 11.69 7.65 28.99
N MET A 335 12.46 7.37 27.94
CA MET A 335 13.27 6.16 27.83
C MET A 335 14.24 6.02 28.99
N ARG A 336 14.92 7.10 29.38
CA ARG A 336 15.80 7.14 30.56
C ARG A 336 15.05 6.91 31.87
N GLN A 337 13.83 7.48 32.00
CA GLN A 337 13.01 7.30 33.20
C GLN A 337 12.48 5.88 33.34
N VAL A 338 12.11 5.22 32.27
CA VAL A 338 11.52 3.88 32.26
C VAL A 338 12.56 2.77 32.16
N ALA A 339 13.62 2.99 31.38
CA ALA A 339 14.72 2.04 31.20
C ALA A 339 15.92 2.31 32.11
N GLY A 340 15.97 3.49 32.74
CA GLY A 340 17.01 3.84 33.70
C GLY A 340 16.92 2.99 34.99
N PRO A 341 18.01 3.00 35.81
CA PRO A 341 18.11 2.10 36.97
C PRO A 341 17.00 2.26 38.01
N MET A 342 16.14 3.24 37.84
CA MET A 342 15.25 3.60 38.92
C MET A 342 13.75 3.49 38.67
N GLY A 343 13.23 3.50 37.48
CA GLY A 343 11.76 3.39 37.25
C GLY A 343 10.89 4.17 38.29
N LEU A 344 11.54 5.02 39.07
CA LEU A 344 10.99 5.74 40.22
C LEU A 344 10.70 7.20 39.82
N PRO A 345 9.64 7.83 40.36
CA PRO A 345 9.39 9.25 40.20
C PRO A 345 10.64 10.08 40.57
N GLN A 346 10.95 11.09 39.77
CA GLN A 346 12.19 11.89 39.86
C GLN A 346 12.60 12.34 41.28
N GLY A 347 11.66 12.64 42.17
CA GLY A 347 11.97 13.09 43.52
C GLY A 347 12.48 12.00 44.48
N PHE A 348 12.21 10.72 44.19
CA PHE A 348 12.69 9.59 45.00
C PHE A 348 14.01 9.01 44.47
N ALA A 349 14.20 9.11 43.16
CA ALA A 349 15.34 8.61 42.44
C ALA A 349 16.64 9.31 42.85
N ASP A 350 16.60 10.64 42.94
CA ASP A 350 17.78 11.44 43.22
C ASP A 350 18.33 11.22 44.68
N LYS A 351 17.43 11.07 45.63
CA LYS A 351 17.83 10.82 47.02
C LYS A 351 18.37 9.38 47.25
N ALA A 352 17.74 8.40 46.63
CA ALA A 352 18.17 7.01 46.72
C ALA A 352 19.48 6.76 45.96
N ALA A 353 19.65 7.38 44.77
CA ALA A 353 20.89 7.29 44.01
C ALA A 353 22.07 7.95 44.71
N GLN A 354 21.87 9.11 45.31
CA GLN A 354 22.96 9.80 46.07
C GLN A 354 23.42 8.97 47.25
N THR A 355 22.51 8.26 47.94
CA THR A 355 22.85 7.44 49.10
C THR A 355 23.57 6.13 48.71
N VAL A 356 23.16 5.50 47.60
CA VAL A 356 23.77 4.23 47.11
C VAL A 356 25.05 4.47 46.31
N MET A 357 25.17 5.59 45.59
CA MET A 357 26.36 5.97 44.82
C MET A 357 27.50 6.50 45.68
N ALA A 358 27.23 6.84 46.95
CA ALA A 358 28.24 7.29 47.90
C ALA A 358 29.21 6.17 48.37
N THR A 359 28.94 4.92 48.06
CA THR A 359 29.84 3.79 48.33
C THR A 359 30.64 3.41 47.09
N PRO A 360 31.96 3.55 47.07
CA PRO A 360 32.80 3.44 45.87
C PRO A 360 32.73 2.08 45.15
N VAL A 361 32.52 1.01 45.86
CA VAL A 361 32.47 -0.37 45.32
C VAL A 361 31.08 -0.69 44.73
N VAL A 362 30.03 -0.20 45.35
CA VAL A 362 28.64 -0.42 44.89
C VAL A 362 28.30 0.49 43.70
N GLY A 363 28.82 1.72 43.68
CA GLY A 363 28.59 2.68 42.62
C GLY A 363 29.20 2.25 41.28
N SER A 364 30.41 1.67 41.25
CA SER A 364 31.06 1.20 40.03
C SER A 364 30.37 -0.06 39.45
N ALA A 365 30.03 -1.03 40.31
CA ALA A 365 29.29 -2.23 39.87
C ALA A 365 27.87 -1.89 39.39
N LEU A 366 27.19 -0.92 40.02
CA LEU A 366 25.89 -0.47 39.65
C LEU A 366 25.90 0.30 38.31
N SER A 367 26.91 1.18 38.09
CA SER A 367 27.04 1.91 36.85
C SER A 367 27.34 1.01 35.64
N TRP A 368 28.12 -0.05 35.84
CA TRP A 368 28.39 -1.06 34.81
C TRP A 368 27.08 -1.88 34.48
N ALA A 369 26.40 -2.34 35.51
CA ALA A 369 25.14 -3.10 35.35
C ALA A 369 24.05 -2.27 34.68
N THR A 370 23.95 -0.98 34.96
CA THR A 370 22.91 -0.08 34.42
C THR A 370 23.14 0.26 32.94
N LYS A 371 24.40 0.51 32.52
CA LYS A 371 24.74 0.73 31.10
C LYS A 371 24.42 -0.48 30.23
N GLY A 372 24.71 -1.71 30.71
CA GLY A 372 24.38 -2.93 30.03
C GLY A 372 22.86 -3.25 30.03
N ALA A 373 22.13 -2.81 31.06
CA ALA A 373 20.69 -3.00 31.18
C ALA A 373 19.91 -2.10 30.19
N GLU A 374 20.31 -0.83 30.07
CA GLU A 374 19.68 0.10 29.12
C GLU A 374 19.81 -0.43 27.68
N ALA A 375 21.00 -0.86 27.26
CA ALA A 375 21.22 -1.43 25.95
C ALA A 375 20.36 -2.69 25.70
N ARG A 376 20.16 -3.54 26.72
CA ARG A 376 19.28 -4.72 26.61
C ARG A 376 17.81 -4.34 26.47
N VAL A 377 17.33 -3.37 27.23
CA VAL A 377 15.95 -2.88 27.11
C VAL A 377 15.72 -2.23 25.76
N GLN A 378 16.65 -1.44 25.26
CA GLN A 378 16.58 -0.87 23.90
C GLN A 378 16.55 -1.95 22.82
N ALA A 379 17.36 -3.00 22.94
CA ALA A 379 17.36 -4.12 22.01
C ALA A 379 16.03 -4.87 22.02
N GLN A 380 15.46 -5.14 23.21
CA GLN A 380 14.15 -5.79 23.34
C GLN A 380 13.01 -4.90 22.80
N LEU A 381 13.07 -3.60 23.05
CA LEU A 381 12.10 -2.67 22.51
C LEU A 381 12.19 -2.58 20.98
N ALA A 382 13.40 -2.59 20.45
CA ALA A 382 13.62 -2.67 19.00
C ALA A 382 13.03 -3.94 18.39
N GLU A 383 13.24 -5.09 19.03
CA GLU A 383 12.65 -6.35 18.59
C GLU A 383 11.11 -6.31 18.62
N MET A 384 10.51 -5.78 19.69
CA MET A 384 9.06 -5.67 19.81
C MET A 384 8.46 -4.70 18.76
N LEU A 385 9.15 -3.58 18.48
CA LEU A 385 8.72 -2.64 17.44
C LEU A 385 8.82 -3.26 16.03
N MET A 386 9.82 -4.09 15.80
CA MET A 386 10.03 -4.77 14.52
C MET A 386 9.20 -6.06 14.35
N ASN A 387 8.78 -6.66 15.45
CA ASN A 387 8.00 -7.91 15.45
C ASN A 387 6.73 -7.78 16.31
N PRO A 388 5.59 -7.44 15.70
CA PRO A 388 4.34 -7.25 16.42
C PRO A 388 3.93 -8.46 17.29
N LYS A 389 4.23 -9.70 16.88
CA LYS A 389 3.89 -10.90 17.66
C LYS A 389 4.67 -10.98 18.96
N THR A 390 5.95 -10.59 18.96
CA THR A 390 6.77 -10.50 20.19
C THR A 390 6.21 -9.42 21.11
N ALA A 391 5.79 -8.27 20.56
CA ALA A 391 5.13 -7.21 21.32
C ALA A 391 3.82 -7.71 21.97
N ALA A 392 2.98 -8.41 21.21
CA ALA A 392 1.73 -8.97 21.72
C ALA A 392 1.93 -9.89 22.90
N ALA A 393 2.87 -10.84 22.78
CA ALA A 393 3.20 -11.77 23.86
C ALA A 393 3.70 -11.06 25.13
N ALA A 394 4.53 -10.02 24.95
CA ALA A 394 5.07 -9.24 26.06
C ALA A 394 4.00 -8.38 26.77
N LEU A 395 3.09 -7.76 25.99
CA LEU A 395 1.96 -6.98 26.51
C LEU A 395 0.96 -7.88 27.24
N GLU A 396 0.64 -9.04 26.71
CA GLU A 396 -0.23 -10.02 27.38
C GLU A 396 0.36 -10.51 28.71
N ALA A 397 1.66 -10.79 28.75
CA ALA A 397 2.36 -11.16 29.97
C ALA A 397 2.35 -10.03 31.02
N LEU A 398 2.38 -8.77 30.58
CA LEU A 398 2.26 -7.60 31.47
C LEU A 398 0.85 -7.47 32.04
N GLN A 399 -0.19 -7.69 31.25
CA GLN A 399 -1.60 -7.59 31.63
C GLN A 399 -1.98 -8.69 32.66
N LYS A 400 -1.44 -9.90 32.52
CA LYS A 400 -1.67 -11.01 33.46
C LYS A 400 -1.09 -10.76 34.87
N ASN A 401 -0.30 -9.69 35.08
CA ASN A 401 0.31 -9.35 36.35
C ASN A 401 -0.12 -7.95 36.83
N PRO A 402 -1.28 -7.85 37.54
CA PRO A 402 -1.89 -6.57 37.91
C PRO A 402 -1.02 -5.69 38.83
N ALA A 403 -0.10 -6.27 39.58
CA ALA A 403 0.87 -5.52 40.39
C ALA A 403 1.87 -4.71 39.55
N LEU A 404 2.07 -5.11 38.27
CA LEU A 404 2.91 -4.43 37.31
C LEU A 404 2.12 -3.42 36.45
N ALA A 405 0.84 -3.69 36.24
CA ALA A 405 -0.06 -2.80 35.48
C ALA A 405 -0.30 -1.46 36.21
N ALA A 406 -0.35 -1.48 37.55
CA ALA A 406 -0.57 -0.27 38.36
C ALA A 406 0.56 0.77 38.28
N VAL A 407 1.76 0.40 37.82
CA VAL A 407 2.90 1.31 37.60
C VAL A 407 2.87 1.93 36.21
N ALA A 408 2.02 1.43 35.32
CA ALA A 408 1.90 1.88 33.93
C ALA A 408 0.96 3.11 33.76
N SER A 409 0.58 3.80 34.84
CA SER A 409 -0.24 5.02 34.73
C SER A 409 0.46 6.07 33.87
N LYS A 410 -0.25 6.57 32.87
CA LYS A 410 0.23 7.54 31.87
C LYS A 410 0.89 8.76 32.57
N SER A 411 2.13 9.05 32.20
CA SER A 411 2.75 10.28 32.69
C SER A 411 2.04 11.48 32.06
N PRO A 412 1.85 12.60 32.75
CA PRO A 412 1.23 13.83 32.22
C PRO A 412 1.92 14.33 30.94
N GLN A 413 3.20 14.02 30.77
CA GLN A 413 4.00 14.41 29.62
C GLN A 413 3.65 13.61 28.36
N ILE A 414 3.29 12.33 28.50
CA ILE A 414 2.79 11.52 27.38
C ILE A 414 1.41 12.01 26.96
N ALA A 415 0.52 12.29 27.91
CA ALA A 415 -0.80 12.84 27.60
C ALA A 415 -0.73 14.17 26.84
N ALA A 416 0.23 15.05 27.18
CA ALA A 416 0.46 16.30 26.45
C ALA A 416 1.04 16.10 25.03
N LEU A 417 1.88 15.09 24.83
CA LEU A 417 2.37 14.69 23.49
C LEU A 417 1.24 14.14 22.62
N MET A 418 0.36 13.36 23.21
CA MET A 418 -0.74 12.69 22.51
C MET A 418 -1.87 13.66 22.14
N SER A 419 -2.18 14.63 23.00
CA SER A 419 -3.15 15.68 22.67
C SER A 419 -2.71 16.52 21.47
N ARG A 420 -1.39 16.74 21.30
CA ARG A 420 -0.82 17.41 20.13
C ARG A 420 -0.81 16.53 18.88
N ALA A 421 -0.66 15.21 19.00
CA ALA A 421 -0.72 14.28 17.88
C ALA A 421 -2.17 14.08 17.37
N GLY A 422 -3.16 14.09 18.27
CA GLY A 422 -4.59 13.99 17.92
C GLY A 422 -5.11 15.15 17.05
N SER A 423 -4.53 16.34 17.18
CA SER A 423 -4.88 17.47 16.31
C SER A 423 -4.42 17.30 14.86
N VAL A 424 -3.45 16.43 14.60
CA VAL A 424 -2.97 16.08 13.23
C VAL A 424 -3.90 15.08 12.56
N GLN A 425 -4.58 14.23 13.34
CA GLN A 425 -5.51 13.23 12.80
C GLN A 425 -6.67 13.93 12.07
N ASN A 426 -7.14 15.07 12.56
CA ASN A 426 -8.17 15.89 11.89
C ASN A 426 -7.66 16.61 10.63
N ALA A 427 -6.36 16.85 10.50
CA ALA A 427 -5.76 17.48 9.32
C ALA A 427 -5.46 16.48 8.18
N LEU A 428 -5.38 15.18 8.48
CA LEU A 428 -5.09 14.13 7.50
C LEU A 428 -6.36 13.46 6.93
N THR A 429 -7.54 13.77 7.46
CA THR A 429 -8.84 13.28 6.99
C THR A 429 -9.16 13.59 5.51
N PRO A 430 -8.65 14.64 4.86
CA PRO A 430 -8.90 14.85 3.43
C PRO A 430 -8.20 13.81 2.51
N TYR A 431 -7.21 13.08 3.01
CA TYR A 431 -6.46 12.10 2.21
C TYR A 431 -7.00 10.66 2.32
N ALA A 432 -7.89 10.39 3.27
CA ALA A 432 -8.43 9.05 3.51
C ALA A 432 -9.59 8.60 2.59
N PRO A 433 -10.49 9.47 2.08
CA PRO A 433 -11.66 9.00 1.34
C PRO A 433 -11.37 8.46 -0.07
N GLY A 434 -10.28 8.90 -0.70
CA GLY A 434 -10.00 8.54 -2.10
C GLY A 434 -9.46 7.14 -2.34
N LEU A 435 -8.90 6.49 -1.32
CA LEU A 435 -8.33 5.14 -1.44
C LEU A 435 -9.29 4.04 -0.94
N MET A 436 -10.30 4.40 -0.14
CA MET A 436 -11.25 3.44 0.42
C MET A 436 -12.54 3.29 -0.40
N ALA A 437 -12.81 4.17 -1.38
CA ALA A 437 -14.01 4.10 -2.22
C ALA A 437 -13.96 2.97 -3.27
N GLY A 438 -12.82 2.28 -3.46
CA GLY A 438 -12.68 1.13 -4.33
C GLY A 438 -13.18 -0.20 -3.74
N GLY A 439 -13.50 -0.23 -2.45
CA GLY A 439 -13.89 -1.47 -1.75
C GLY A 439 -15.40 -1.74 -1.64
N MET A 440 -16.27 -0.92 -2.20
CA MET A 440 -17.73 -1.03 -2.07
C MET A 440 -18.50 -1.19 -3.39
N PHE A 441 -17.92 -1.81 -4.40
CA PHE A 441 -18.67 -2.24 -5.59
C PHE A 441 -18.68 -3.76 -5.72
N ALA A 442 -19.17 -4.45 -4.70
CA ALA A 442 -19.57 -5.84 -4.82
C ALA A 442 -20.85 -6.07 -4.03
N ALA A 443 -21.97 -5.62 -4.52
CA ALA A 443 -23.31 -6.18 -4.36
C ALA A 443 -24.34 -5.18 -4.90
N ASN A 444 -24.70 -5.31 -6.16
CA ASN A 444 -26.05 -5.30 -6.69
C ASN A 444 -26.06 -5.02 -8.20
N ARG A 445 -26.53 -6.05 -8.89
CA ARG A 445 -27.03 -6.17 -10.27
C ARG A 445 -25.98 -6.46 -11.33
#